data_07b0e4d678cf5bcf76181a39d3cb609b
#
_entry.id   07b0e4d678cf5bcf76181a39d3cb609b
#
_cell.length_a   1.000
_cell.length_b   1.000
_cell.length_c   1.000
_cell.angle_alpha   90.00
_cell.angle_beta   90.00
_cell.angle_gamma   90.00
#
_symmetry.space_group_name_H-M   'P 1'
#
loop_
_entity.id
_entity.type
_entity.pdbx_description
1 polymer ?
#
loop_
_entity_poly.entity_id
_entity_poly.type
_entity_poly.pdbx_seq_one_letter_code
_entity_poly.pdbx_strand_id
1 'polypeptide(L)'
;MKVFHEQDMVKGWFVGNFNPAAFKLDACEVGLKRYKAGDCESAHVHKVATEITFIVEGKVQMNGQTFNKGSIIVLDPGEGTDFKVLEDSITLIVKSPSILGDKYDLHIA
;
A
#
# COMPACT_ATOMS: atom_id res chain seq x y z
N MET A 1 6.18 23.27 14.05
CA MET A 1 6.47 22.33 12.97
C MET A 1 7.20 21.13 13.53
N LYS A 2 6.79 19.93 13.15
CA LYS A 2 7.46 18.68 13.51
C LYS A 2 8.09 18.11 12.25
N VAL A 3 9.27 17.51 12.37
CA VAL A 3 9.98 16.92 11.23
C VAL A 3 10.35 15.48 11.53
N PHE A 4 10.04 14.59 10.61
CA PHE A 4 10.35 13.17 10.69
C PHE A 4 11.10 12.76 9.42
N HIS A 5 11.73 11.60 9.46
CA HIS A 5 12.39 11.01 8.30
C HIS A 5 11.78 9.63 8.01
N GLU A 6 11.75 9.24 6.72
CA GLU A 6 11.14 7.94 6.36
C GLU A 6 11.79 6.75 7.08
N GLN A 7 13.10 6.82 7.34
CA GLN A 7 13.80 5.74 8.06
C GLN A 7 13.37 5.60 9.53
N ASP A 8 12.67 6.61 10.09
CA ASP A 8 12.10 6.54 11.44
C ASP A 8 10.79 5.74 11.46
N MET A 9 10.24 5.43 10.30
CA MET A 9 8.96 4.75 10.13
C MET A 9 9.16 3.26 9.85
N VAL A 10 8.11 2.46 10.08
CA VAL A 10 8.12 1.03 9.82
C VAL A 10 7.55 0.76 8.44
N LYS A 11 8.35 0.14 7.56
CA LYS A 11 7.94 -0.27 6.21
C LYS A 11 7.33 0.86 5.38
N GLY A 12 7.73 2.12 5.65
CA GLY A 12 7.25 3.27 4.91
C GLY A 12 5.92 3.87 5.38
N TRP A 13 5.24 3.26 6.36
CA TRP A 13 3.98 3.78 6.90
C TRP A 13 4.24 4.96 7.82
N PHE A 14 3.67 6.15 7.52
CA PHE A 14 3.97 7.36 8.28
C PHE A 14 2.75 8.13 8.78
N VAL A 15 1.55 7.78 8.34
CA VAL A 15 0.28 8.34 8.83
C VAL A 15 -0.66 7.18 9.10
N GLY A 16 -1.29 7.15 10.27
CA GLY A 16 -2.26 6.11 10.60
C GLY A 16 -2.37 5.87 12.09
N ASN A 17 -3.20 4.89 12.44
CA ASN A 17 -3.44 4.50 13.84
C ASN A 17 -2.43 3.43 14.27
N PHE A 18 -1.16 3.83 14.33
CA PHE A 18 -0.04 2.97 14.74
C PHE A 18 1.11 3.80 15.27
N ASN A 19 2.11 3.14 15.85
CA ASN A 19 3.35 3.75 16.31
C ASN A 19 4.54 2.99 15.73
N PRO A 20 5.58 3.68 15.21
CA PRO A 20 5.67 5.14 15.06
C PRO A 20 4.79 5.66 13.93
N ALA A 21 4.39 6.92 14.00
CA ALA A 21 3.71 7.64 12.94
C ALA A 21 4.08 9.12 13.01
N ALA A 22 4.21 9.76 11.86
CA ALA A 22 4.42 11.21 11.80
C ALA A 22 3.15 11.94 12.24
N PHE A 23 2.00 11.38 11.90
CA PHE A 23 0.69 11.87 12.34
C PHE A 23 -0.21 10.67 12.65
N LYS A 24 -0.63 10.56 13.90
CA LYS A 24 -1.44 9.44 14.36
C LYS A 24 -2.92 9.81 14.29
N LEU A 25 -3.70 9.02 13.54
CA LEU A 25 -5.15 9.14 13.43
C LEU A 25 -5.73 7.83 12.91
N ASP A 26 -7.04 7.69 13.01
CA ASP A 26 -7.74 6.49 12.53
C ASP A 26 -8.52 6.69 11.23
N ALA A 27 -8.59 7.93 10.72
CA ALA A 27 -9.32 8.22 9.50
C ALA A 27 -8.69 7.61 8.26
N CYS A 28 -7.37 7.52 8.23
CA CYS A 28 -6.64 6.90 7.11
C CYS A 28 -5.24 6.48 7.54
N GLU A 29 -4.61 5.67 6.71
CA GLU A 29 -3.18 5.42 6.81
C GLU A 29 -2.51 5.67 5.46
N VAL A 30 -1.28 6.20 5.51
CA VAL A 30 -0.51 6.56 4.32
C VAL A 30 0.89 5.98 4.45
N GLY A 31 1.34 5.37 3.37
CA GLY A 31 2.69 4.80 3.31
C GLY A 31 3.33 5.04 1.96
N LEU A 32 4.64 5.26 1.99
CA LEU A 32 5.48 5.29 0.80
C LEU A 32 6.26 3.98 0.76
N LYS A 33 6.10 3.22 -0.33
CA LYS A 33 6.75 1.92 -0.48
C LYS A 33 7.78 1.97 -1.59
N ARG A 34 8.97 1.43 -1.32
CA ARG A 34 10.06 1.30 -2.30
C ARG A 34 10.28 -0.18 -2.57
N TYR A 35 10.25 -0.56 -3.84
CA TYR A 35 10.38 -1.95 -4.27
C TYR A 35 11.49 -2.11 -5.30
N LYS A 36 12.07 -3.29 -5.31
CA LYS A 36 12.98 -3.74 -6.36
C LYS A 36 12.24 -4.61 -7.37
N ALA A 37 12.67 -4.57 -8.62
CA ALA A 37 12.17 -5.49 -9.64
C ALA A 37 12.26 -6.93 -9.13
N GLY A 38 11.18 -7.68 -9.29
CA GLY A 38 11.06 -9.04 -8.79
C GLY A 38 10.42 -9.18 -7.41
N ASP A 39 10.28 -8.10 -6.65
CA ASP A 39 9.52 -8.14 -5.41
C ASP A 39 8.06 -8.51 -5.70
N CYS A 40 7.45 -9.24 -4.79
CA CYS A 40 6.04 -9.60 -4.93
C CYS A 40 5.37 -9.69 -3.56
N GLU A 41 4.07 -9.48 -3.56
CA GLU A 41 3.20 -9.73 -2.43
C GLU A 41 2.11 -10.71 -2.87
N SER A 42 1.82 -11.69 -2.02
CA SER A 42 0.75 -12.64 -2.29
C SER A 42 -0.61 -11.94 -2.30
N ALA A 43 -1.57 -12.56 -2.97
CA ALA A 43 -2.92 -12.00 -3.06
C ALA A 43 -3.55 -11.84 -1.67
N HIS A 44 -4.09 -10.67 -1.41
CA HIS A 44 -4.77 -10.35 -0.15
C HIS A 44 -5.91 -9.36 -0.40
N VAL A 45 -6.74 -9.19 0.61
CA VAL A 45 -7.93 -8.34 0.56
C VAL A 45 -8.08 -7.58 1.87
N HIS A 46 -8.61 -6.36 1.78
CA HIS A 46 -9.07 -5.58 2.92
C HIS A 46 -10.60 -5.64 2.95
N LYS A 47 -11.18 -5.96 4.10
CA LYS A 47 -12.63 -6.10 4.23
C LYS A 47 -13.33 -4.80 4.59
N VAL A 48 -12.64 -3.87 5.23
CA VAL A 48 -13.20 -2.63 5.74
C VAL A 48 -12.64 -1.43 4.97
N ALA A 49 -11.34 -1.36 4.76
CA ALA A 49 -10.69 -0.20 4.16
C ALA A 49 -10.81 -0.20 2.63
N THR A 50 -10.94 1.00 2.08
CA THR A 50 -10.64 1.28 0.68
C THR A 50 -9.14 1.52 0.57
N GLU A 51 -8.49 0.90 -0.41
CA GLU A 51 -7.06 1.09 -0.65
C GLU A 51 -6.83 1.81 -1.97
N ILE A 52 -6.02 2.86 -1.94
CA ILE A 52 -5.61 3.60 -3.13
C ILE A 52 -4.11 3.42 -3.28
N THR A 53 -3.69 2.96 -4.45
CA THR A 53 -2.28 2.81 -4.81
C THR A 53 -1.94 3.75 -5.95
N PHE A 54 -1.02 4.67 -5.71
CA PHE A 54 -0.48 5.56 -6.72
C PHE A 54 0.90 5.05 -7.14
N ILE A 55 1.09 4.77 -8.41
CA ILE A 55 2.41 4.37 -8.93
C ILE A 55 3.21 5.65 -9.21
N VAL A 56 4.11 5.98 -8.29
CA VAL A 56 4.93 7.19 -8.39
C VAL A 56 6.03 7.01 -9.42
N GLU A 57 6.68 5.86 -9.41
CA GLU A 57 7.72 5.45 -10.33
C GLU A 57 7.61 3.94 -10.60
N GLY A 58 8.04 3.52 -11.78
CA GLY A 58 8.21 2.12 -12.11
C GLY A 58 7.02 1.48 -12.81
N LYS A 59 6.94 0.16 -12.67
CA LYS A 59 5.95 -0.68 -13.33
C LYS A 59 5.61 -1.86 -12.46
N VAL A 60 4.32 -2.09 -12.24
CA VAL A 60 3.80 -3.18 -11.41
C VAL A 60 2.70 -3.94 -12.13
N GLN A 61 2.43 -5.14 -11.66
CA GLN A 61 1.31 -5.96 -12.13
C GLN A 61 0.41 -6.31 -10.96
N MET A 62 -0.89 -6.11 -11.15
CA MET A 62 -1.93 -6.43 -10.16
C MET A 62 -3.06 -7.16 -10.87
N ASN A 63 -3.45 -8.33 -10.39
CA ASN A 63 -4.48 -9.18 -11.02
C ASN A 63 -4.27 -9.36 -12.53
N GLY A 64 -3.01 -9.58 -12.94
CA GLY A 64 -2.67 -9.79 -14.36
C GLY A 64 -2.62 -8.54 -15.21
N GLN A 65 -2.92 -7.37 -14.66
CA GLN A 65 -2.85 -6.09 -15.38
C GLN A 65 -1.58 -5.33 -15.00
N THR A 66 -0.98 -4.69 -15.99
CA THR A 66 0.24 -3.90 -15.82
C THR A 66 -0.09 -2.42 -15.67
N PHE A 67 0.50 -1.79 -14.66
CA PHE A 67 0.32 -0.37 -14.37
C PHE A 67 1.67 0.33 -14.35
N ASN A 68 1.72 1.49 -14.99
CA ASN A 68 2.92 2.32 -15.12
C ASN A 68 2.85 3.54 -14.21
N LYS A 69 3.96 4.29 -14.15
CA LYS A 69 4.05 5.58 -13.50
C LYS A 69 2.82 6.44 -13.82
N GLY A 70 2.21 7.02 -12.78
CA GLY A 70 1.05 7.87 -12.87
C GLY A 70 -0.29 7.14 -12.76
N SER A 71 -0.30 5.81 -12.74
CA SER A 71 -1.53 5.04 -12.52
C SER A 71 -2.02 5.20 -11.09
N ILE A 72 -3.32 5.31 -10.92
CA ILE A 72 -3.98 5.35 -9.62
C ILE A 72 -4.98 4.19 -9.59
N ILE A 73 -4.78 3.24 -8.69
CA ILE A 73 -5.61 2.05 -8.56
C ILE A 73 -6.39 2.14 -7.26
N VAL A 74 -7.71 2.04 -7.35
CA VAL A 74 -8.59 2.04 -6.17
C VAL A 74 -9.17 0.64 -6.01
N LEU A 75 -8.96 0.06 -4.83
CA LEU A 75 -9.55 -1.21 -4.43
C LEU A 75 -10.61 -0.94 -3.37
N ASP A 76 -11.86 -1.22 -3.71
CA ASP A 76 -12.95 -1.13 -2.75
C ASP A 76 -12.86 -2.26 -1.71
N PRO A 77 -13.49 -2.11 -0.54
CA PRO A 77 -13.55 -3.20 0.43
C PRO A 77 -14.03 -4.50 -0.23
N GLY A 78 -13.32 -5.59 0.03
CA GLY A 78 -13.62 -6.89 -0.56
C GLY A 78 -12.95 -7.18 -1.89
N GLU A 79 -12.36 -6.19 -2.55
CA GLU A 79 -11.57 -6.41 -3.75
C GLU A 79 -10.14 -6.79 -3.37
N GLY A 80 -9.67 -7.92 -3.86
CA GLY A 80 -8.32 -8.40 -3.58
C GLY A 80 -7.45 -8.39 -4.80
N THR A 81 -6.14 -8.36 -4.58
CA THR A 81 -5.14 -8.44 -5.64
C THR A 81 -3.83 -9.02 -5.12
N ASP A 82 -3.08 -9.62 -6.01
CA ASP A 82 -1.65 -9.83 -5.83
C ASP A 82 -0.91 -8.55 -6.23
N PHE A 83 0.39 -8.54 -6.05
CA PHE A 83 1.24 -7.42 -6.40
C PHE A 83 2.60 -7.94 -6.86
N LYS A 84 2.99 -7.61 -8.08
CA LYS A 84 4.27 -7.99 -8.65
C LYS A 84 4.98 -6.76 -9.18
N VAL A 85 6.25 -6.62 -8.83
CA VAL A 85 7.06 -5.47 -9.24
C VAL A 85 7.88 -5.87 -10.46
N LEU A 86 7.61 -5.23 -11.59
CA LEU A 86 8.26 -5.55 -12.86
C LEU A 86 9.55 -4.73 -13.07
N GLU A 87 9.56 -3.51 -12.57
CA GLU A 87 10.73 -2.60 -12.56
C GLU A 87 10.83 -2.00 -11.17
N ASP A 88 12.01 -1.51 -10.78
CA ASP A 88 12.14 -0.78 -9.50
C ASP A 88 11.05 0.27 -9.40
N SER A 89 10.29 0.27 -8.32
CA SER A 89 9.06 1.06 -8.21
C SER A 89 8.97 1.77 -6.88
N ILE A 90 8.22 2.88 -6.90
CA ILE A 90 7.83 3.63 -5.72
C ILE A 90 6.31 3.78 -5.79
N THR A 91 5.64 3.43 -4.71
CA THR A 91 4.18 3.59 -4.59
C THR A 91 3.83 4.43 -3.38
N LEU A 92 2.76 5.21 -3.50
CA LEU A 92 2.11 5.86 -2.37
C LEU A 92 0.79 5.16 -2.14
N ILE A 93 0.58 4.70 -0.90
CA ILE A 93 -0.61 3.91 -0.55
C ILE A 93 -1.40 4.66 0.50
N VAL A 94 -2.71 4.76 0.27
CA VAL A 94 -3.65 5.33 1.22
C VAL A 94 -4.72 4.27 1.49
N LYS A 95 -4.98 3.99 2.77
CA LYS A 95 -6.11 3.16 3.20
C LYS A 95 -7.00 3.98 4.11
N SER A 96 -8.29 3.87 3.95
CA SER A 96 -9.27 4.56 4.77
C SER A 96 -10.44 3.63 5.10
N PRO A 97 -10.75 3.44 6.38
CA PRO A 97 -10.06 3.91 7.59
C PRO A 97 -8.76 3.14 7.89
N SER A 98 -8.00 3.60 8.89
CA SER A 98 -6.83 2.89 9.40
C SER A 98 -7.28 1.87 10.44
N ILE A 99 -7.33 0.61 10.05
CA ILE A 99 -7.77 -0.49 10.92
C ILE A 99 -6.67 -1.53 11.03
N LEU A 100 -6.23 -1.77 12.24
CA LEU A 100 -5.23 -2.78 12.52
C LEU A 100 -5.76 -4.18 12.18
N GLY A 101 -4.98 -4.95 11.41
CA GLY A 101 -5.31 -6.33 11.10
C GLY A 101 -6.32 -6.52 9.97
N ASP A 102 -6.74 -5.46 9.27
CA ASP A 102 -7.67 -5.55 8.13
C ASP A 102 -6.93 -5.99 6.86
N LYS A 103 -6.29 -7.15 6.94
CA LYS A 103 -5.58 -7.75 5.81
C LYS A 103 -5.77 -9.26 5.88
N TYR A 104 -6.34 -9.83 4.85
CA TYR A 104 -6.67 -11.24 4.79
C TYR A 104 -6.08 -11.86 3.53
N ASP A 105 -5.42 -13.00 3.69
CA ASP A 105 -4.88 -13.73 2.55
C ASP A 105 -6.00 -14.29 1.69
N LEU A 106 -5.85 -14.18 0.39
CA LEU A 106 -6.73 -14.84 -0.56
C LEU A 106 -6.16 -16.23 -0.86
N HIS A 107 -6.87 -17.25 -0.40
CA HIS A 107 -6.55 -18.63 -0.73
C HIS A 107 -7.20 -18.98 -2.06
N ILE A 108 -6.36 -19.26 -3.04
CA ILE A 108 -6.82 -19.82 -4.30
C ILE A 108 -6.83 -21.33 -4.08
N ALA A 109 -8.02 -21.86 -3.97
CA ALA A 109 -8.20 -23.30 -3.86
C ALA A 109 -7.91 -23.97 -5.22
#